data_eef307a100a8111d843372e74efd0f6d
#
_entry.id   eef307a100a8111d843372e74efd0f6d
#
_cell.length_a   1.000
_cell.length_b   1.000
_cell.length_c   1.000
_cell.angle_alpha   90.00
_cell.angle_beta   90.00
_cell.angle_gamma   90.00
#
_symmetry.space_group_name_H-M   'P 1'
#
loop_
_entity.id
_entity.type
_entity.pdbx_description
1 polymer ?
#
loop_
_entity_poly.entity_id
_entity_poly.type
_entity_poly.pdbx_seq_one_letter_code
_entity_poly.pdbx_strand_id
1 'polypeptide(L)'
;MLFITEYRLKPNLPKADVKRLMDVFAKRGAAQGEIAHYVRADGTGGYTIGESDDITAGYADALAYSEFMSFTTTPILKVEDALGPIAEYLS
;
A
#
# COMPACT_ATOMS: atom_id res chain seq x y z
N MET A 1 11.20 4.86 7.05
CA MET A 1 11.08 3.41 6.93
C MET A 1 10.33 3.08 5.64
N LEU A 2 10.81 2.08 4.93
CA LEU A 2 10.25 1.68 3.63
C LEU A 2 9.17 0.61 3.84
N PHE A 3 8.04 0.75 3.14
CA PHE A 3 6.90 -0.17 3.26
C PHE A 3 6.39 -0.58 1.89
N ILE A 4 5.93 -1.83 1.80
CA ILE A 4 5.08 -2.26 0.71
C ILE A 4 3.68 -2.53 1.27
N THR A 5 2.66 -1.99 0.61
CA THR A 5 1.27 -2.21 0.97
C THR A 5 0.58 -2.95 -0.17
N GLU A 6 0.02 -4.12 0.15
CA GLU A 6 -0.90 -4.81 -0.75
C GLU A 6 -2.31 -4.42 -0.36
N TYR A 7 -3.11 -4.02 -1.34
CA TYR A 7 -4.53 -3.82 -1.11
C TYR A 7 -5.35 -4.76 -1.98
N ARG A 8 -6.45 -5.24 -1.40
CA ARG A 8 -7.39 -6.14 -2.06
C ARG A 8 -8.77 -5.52 -2.05
N LEU A 9 -9.35 -5.34 -3.22
CA LEU A 9 -10.71 -4.85 -3.33
C LEU A 9 -11.70 -5.90 -2.81
N LYS A 10 -12.78 -5.45 -2.18
CA LYS A 10 -13.88 -6.33 -1.86
C LYS A 10 -14.40 -6.97 -3.14
N PRO A 11 -14.73 -8.28 -3.12
CA PRO A 11 -15.20 -8.94 -4.33
C PRO A 11 -16.53 -8.35 -4.79
N ASN A 12 -16.72 -8.30 -6.10
CA ASN A 12 -17.97 -7.90 -6.73
C ASN A 12 -18.44 -6.49 -6.38
N LEU A 13 -17.50 -5.53 -6.26
CA LEU A 13 -17.89 -4.13 -6.05
C LEU A 13 -18.80 -3.65 -7.17
N PRO A 14 -19.98 -3.11 -6.83
CA PRO A 14 -20.84 -2.47 -7.83
C PRO A 14 -20.12 -1.29 -8.49
N LYS A 15 -20.50 -0.99 -9.73
CA LYS A 15 -19.92 0.13 -10.48
C LYS A 15 -20.04 1.45 -9.72
N ALA A 16 -21.16 1.67 -9.01
CA ALA A 16 -21.38 2.86 -8.20
C ALA A 16 -20.35 2.97 -7.07
N ASP A 17 -19.96 1.85 -6.46
CA ASP A 17 -18.96 1.84 -5.39
C ASP A 17 -17.55 2.09 -5.95
N VAL A 18 -17.24 1.56 -7.13
CA VAL A 18 -15.97 1.86 -7.81
C VAL A 18 -15.88 3.36 -8.11
N LYS A 19 -16.97 3.97 -8.54
CA LYS A 19 -17.00 5.42 -8.77
C LYS A 19 -16.75 6.20 -7.49
N ARG A 20 -17.35 5.79 -6.38
CA ARG A 20 -17.12 6.42 -5.07
C ARG A 20 -15.67 6.25 -4.62
N LEU A 21 -15.08 5.08 -4.85
CA LEU A 21 -13.66 4.83 -4.58
C LEU A 21 -12.78 5.82 -5.35
N MET A 22 -13.06 6.02 -6.63
CA MET A 22 -12.29 6.96 -7.46
C MET A 22 -12.47 8.40 -6.99
N ASP A 23 -13.64 8.77 -6.48
CA ASP A 23 -13.87 10.09 -5.90
C ASP A 23 -13.04 10.31 -4.64
N VAL A 24 -12.92 9.30 -3.78
CA VAL A 24 -12.08 9.36 -2.59
C VAL A 24 -10.62 9.53 -2.99
N PHE A 25 -10.16 8.74 -3.96
CA PHE A 25 -8.79 8.82 -4.47
C PHE A 25 -8.49 10.21 -5.06
N ALA A 26 -9.42 10.77 -5.82
CA ALA A 26 -9.25 12.09 -6.41
C ALA A 26 -9.11 13.19 -5.35
N LYS A 27 -9.82 13.05 -4.23
CA LYS A 27 -9.74 14.02 -3.11
C LYS A 27 -8.46 13.88 -2.31
N ARG A 28 -8.03 12.66 -2.04
CA ARG A 28 -6.87 12.41 -1.18
C ARG A 28 -5.55 12.48 -1.93
N GLY A 29 -5.56 12.19 -3.23
CA GLY A 29 -4.34 12.07 -4.02
C GLY A 29 -3.50 10.86 -3.64
N ALA A 30 -2.26 10.82 -4.13
CA ALA A 30 -1.31 9.77 -3.76
C ALA A 30 -0.96 9.84 -2.27
N ALA A 31 -0.67 8.69 -1.66
CA ALA A 31 -0.24 8.64 -0.27
C ALA A 31 1.07 9.40 -0.10
N GLN A 32 1.23 10.06 1.07
CA GLN A 32 2.46 10.77 1.38
C GLN A 32 3.66 9.82 1.35
N GLY A 33 4.70 10.21 0.62
CA GLY A 33 5.91 9.40 0.49
C GLY A 33 5.81 8.24 -0.48
N GLU A 34 4.74 8.15 -1.27
CA GLU A 34 4.57 7.08 -2.26
C GLU A 34 5.66 7.17 -3.32
N ILE A 35 6.34 6.03 -3.55
CA ILE A 35 7.41 5.90 -4.53
C ILE A 35 6.87 5.24 -5.80
N ALA A 36 5.99 4.25 -5.67
CA ALA A 36 5.44 3.50 -6.78
C ALA A 36 4.05 2.96 -6.43
N HIS A 37 3.21 2.82 -7.45
CA HIS A 37 1.88 2.26 -7.30
C HIS A 37 1.58 1.42 -8.54
N TYR A 38 1.22 0.16 -8.32
CA TYR A 38 0.88 -0.78 -9.37
C TYR A 38 -0.47 -1.40 -9.07
N VAL A 39 -1.32 -1.54 -10.08
CA VAL A 39 -2.56 -2.29 -9.96
C VAL A 39 -2.37 -3.71 -10.51
N ARG A 40 -3.08 -4.66 -9.92
CA ARG A 40 -3.08 -6.03 -10.43
C ARG A 40 -3.85 -6.09 -11.73
N ALA A 41 -3.30 -6.77 -12.71
CA ALA A 41 -3.95 -6.91 -14.03
C ALA A 41 -5.27 -7.69 -13.97
N ASP A 42 -5.47 -8.50 -12.92
CA ASP A 42 -6.73 -9.24 -12.71
C ASP A 42 -7.84 -8.38 -12.07
N GLY A 43 -7.56 -7.10 -11.77
CA GLY A 43 -8.56 -6.19 -11.22
C GLY A 43 -8.89 -6.38 -9.74
N THR A 44 -8.12 -7.19 -9.01
CA THR A 44 -8.44 -7.54 -7.60
C THR A 44 -7.80 -6.65 -6.56
N GLY A 45 -6.95 -5.71 -6.97
CA GLY A 45 -6.25 -4.83 -6.04
C GLY A 45 -4.95 -4.29 -6.62
N GLY A 46 -4.00 -4.01 -5.75
CA GLY A 46 -2.72 -3.45 -6.18
C GLY A 46 -1.69 -3.39 -5.07
N TYR A 47 -0.60 -2.69 -5.37
CA TYR A 47 0.55 -2.56 -4.49
C TYR A 47 1.06 -1.13 -4.51
N THR A 48 1.40 -0.61 -3.34
CA THR A 48 2.13 0.65 -3.24
C THR A 48 3.44 0.41 -2.50
N ILE A 49 4.48 1.14 -2.90
CA ILE A 49 5.74 1.18 -2.17
C ILE A 49 5.93 2.62 -1.73
N GLY A 50 6.23 2.82 -0.46
CA GLY A 50 6.37 4.16 0.09
C GLY A 50 7.37 4.24 1.21
N GLU A 51 7.84 5.45 1.46
CA GLU A 51 8.74 5.80 2.55
C GLU A 51 7.99 6.68 3.53
N SER A 52 7.95 6.31 4.80
CA SER A 52 7.26 7.12 5.82
C SER A 52 7.82 6.86 7.20
N ASP A 53 7.88 7.93 8.00
CA ASP A 53 8.15 7.86 9.43
C ASP A 53 6.88 8.12 10.25
N ASP A 54 5.75 8.35 9.59
CA ASP A 54 4.47 8.64 10.22
C ASP A 54 3.44 7.56 9.92
N ILE A 55 3.33 6.59 10.82
CA ILE A 55 2.37 5.50 10.69
C ILE A 55 0.91 5.95 10.86
N THR A 56 0.67 7.11 11.47
CA THR A 56 -0.70 7.61 11.62
C THR A 56 -1.29 8.06 10.30
N ALA A 57 -0.47 8.60 9.40
CA ALA A 57 -0.91 8.96 8.06
C ALA A 57 -1.36 7.72 7.27
N GLY A 58 -0.61 6.62 7.37
CA GLY A 58 -0.98 5.35 6.75
C GLY A 58 -2.26 4.77 7.33
N TYR A 59 -2.45 4.89 8.65
CA TYR A 59 -3.69 4.46 9.30
C TYR A 59 -4.90 5.27 8.80
N ALA A 60 -4.73 6.58 8.67
CA ALA A 60 -5.80 7.44 8.15
C ALA A 60 -6.18 7.06 6.71
N ASP A 61 -5.20 6.76 5.87
CA ASP A 61 -5.46 6.27 4.51
C ASP A 61 -6.20 4.93 4.54
N ALA A 62 -5.78 4.00 5.38
CA ALA A 62 -6.46 2.71 5.51
C ALA A 62 -7.93 2.88 5.90
N LEU A 63 -8.22 3.78 6.85
CA LEU A 63 -9.60 4.06 7.25
C LEU A 63 -10.42 4.66 6.11
N ALA A 64 -9.82 5.58 5.34
CA ALA A 64 -10.53 6.26 4.26
C ALA A 64 -10.98 5.30 3.16
N TYR A 65 -10.26 4.20 2.95
CA TYR A 65 -10.57 3.22 1.90
C TYR A 65 -11.17 1.93 2.43
N SER A 66 -11.38 1.80 3.75
CA SER A 66 -11.75 0.53 4.39
C SER A 66 -13.08 -0.04 3.93
N GLU A 67 -14.01 0.79 3.45
CA GLU A 67 -15.29 0.27 2.93
C GLU A 67 -15.12 -0.42 1.56
N PHE A 68 -14.03 -0.17 0.85
CA PHE A 68 -13.81 -0.71 -0.50
C PHE A 68 -12.79 -1.84 -0.53
N MET A 69 -11.86 -1.89 0.42
CA MET A 69 -10.72 -2.79 0.33
C MET A 69 -10.11 -3.10 1.69
N SER A 70 -9.28 -4.12 1.71
CA SER A 70 -8.43 -4.46 2.85
C SER A 70 -6.97 -4.23 2.49
N PHE A 71 -6.13 -4.02 3.51
CA PHE A 71 -4.72 -3.70 3.36
C PHE A 71 -3.84 -4.65 4.16
N THR A 72 -2.68 -4.97 3.60
CA THR A 72 -1.58 -5.59 4.33
C THR A 72 -0.33 -4.78 4.07
N THR A 73 0.22 -4.17 5.11
CA THR A 73 1.41 -3.32 5.02
C THR A 73 2.57 -4.01 5.69
N THR A 74 3.69 -4.12 4.97
CA THR A 74 4.88 -4.83 5.43
C THR A 74 6.08 -3.91 5.33
N PRO A 75 6.87 -3.74 6.43
CA PRO A 75 8.15 -3.06 6.34
C PRO A 75 9.09 -3.87 5.46
N ILE A 76 9.83 -3.19 4.61
CA ILE A 76 10.77 -3.85 3.69
C ILE A 76 12.14 -3.19 3.78
N LEU A 77 13.15 -3.93 3.36
CA LEU A 77 14.53 -3.46 3.26
C LEU A 77 14.97 -3.54 1.80
N LYS A 78 15.82 -2.61 1.40
CA LYS A 78 16.58 -2.80 0.17
C LYS A 78 17.52 -3.98 0.37
N VAL A 79 17.82 -4.72 -0.69
CA VAL A 79 18.70 -5.88 -0.64
C VAL A 79 20.07 -5.50 -0.05
N GLU A 80 20.62 -4.36 -0.46
CA GLU A 80 21.92 -3.88 0.06
C GLU A 80 21.93 -3.67 1.57
N ASP A 81 20.78 -3.30 2.17
CA ASP A 81 20.68 -3.12 3.62
C ASP A 81 20.56 -4.45 4.38
N ALA A 82 20.16 -5.50 3.68
CA ALA A 82 20.03 -6.85 4.25
C ALA A 82 21.36 -7.63 4.22
N LEU A 83 22.32 -7.23 3.38
CA LEU A 83 23.56 -7.99 3.16
C LEU A 83 24.43 -8.07 4.43
N GLY A 84 24.50 -7.00 5.22
CA GLY A 84 25.26 -7.01 6.47
C GLY A 84 24.73 -8.03 7.48
N PRO A 85 23.43 -7.97 7.85
CA PRO A 85 22.83 -8.98 8.72
C PRO A 85 22.94 -10.41 8.18
N ILE A 86 22.82 -10.61 6.87
CA ILE A 86 22.98 -11.94 6.26
C ILE A 86 24.42 -12.44 6.45
N ALA A 87 25.42 -11.59 6.19
CA ALA A 87 26.81 -11.97 6.34
C ALA A 87 27.13 -12.32 7.80
N GLU A 88 26.60 -11.55 8.76
CA GLU A 88 26.76 -11.82 10.18
C GLU A 88 26.15 -13.18 10.56
N TYR A 89 24.96 -13.46 10.08
CA TYR A 89 24.29 -14.74 10.32
C TYR A 89 25.09 -15.94 9.81
N LEU A 90 25.78 -15.77 8.67
CA LEU A 90 26.55 -16.85 8.03
C LEU A 90 27.96 -17.03 8.61
N SER A 91 28.43 -16.12 9.44
CA SER A 91 29.78 -16.19 10.01
C SER A 91 29.91 -17.21 11.17
#